data_245eff6415bb468d4f2ba2b967dd5adf
#
_entry.id   245eff6415bb468d4f2ba2b967dd5adf
#
_cell.length_a   1.000
_cell.length_b   1.000
_cell.length_c   1.000
_cell.angle_alpha   90.00
_cell.angle_beta   90.00
_cell.angle_gamma   90.00
#
_symmetry.space_group_name_H-M   'P 1'
#
loop_
_entity.id
_entity.type
_entity.pdbx_description
1 polymer ?
#
loop_
_entity_poly.entity_id
_entity_poly.type
_entity_poly.pdbx_seq_one_letter_code
_entity_poly.pdbx_strand_id
1 'polypeptide(L)'
;HSVEHVSAVPVPHSAQLNLDFDGAALADTTFCVVDLETTGGSPTDGRITEIGAVKVRAGEVLGEFRTFVDPEQPIPAFITVLTGITGRMVQDAPREAVAVPMLLDFMGDAVFVAHNASFDSNFLKA
;
A
#
# COMPACT_ATOMS: atom_id res chain seq x y z
N HIS A 1 2.75 5.79 -7.52
CA HIS A 1 2.81 4.49 -6.85
C HIS A 1 4.12 3.81 -7.11
N SER A 2 5.12 4.53 -6.94
CA SER A 2 6.47 3.99 -6.94
C SER A 2 7.00 4.00 -5.51
N VAL A 3 8.12 3.33 -5.32
CA VAL A 3 8.83 3.30 -4.04
C VAL A 3 9.24 4.72 -3.61
N GLU A 4 9.38 5.63 -4.53
CA GLU A 4 9.72 7.02 -4.24
C GLU A 4 8.72 7.70 -3.31
N HIS A 5 7.45 7.34 -3.41
CA HIS A 5 6.42 7.90 -2.55
C HIS A 5 6.60 7.52 -1.09
N VAL A 6 7.30 6.43 -0.83
CA VAL A 6 7.53 5.93 0.51
C VAL A 6 8.42 6.86 1.31
N SER A 7 9.43 7.45 0.69
CA SER A 7 10.34 8.35 1.37
C SER A 7 9.66 9.60 1.92
N ALA A 8 8.44 9.89 1.44
CA ALA A 8 7.65 11.02 1.91
C ALA A 8 6.69 10.67 3.04
N VAL A 9 6.59 9.39 3.42
CA VAL A 9 5.68 8.96 4.47
C VAL A 9 6.19 9.44 5.82
N PRO A 10 5.39 10.24 6.55
CA PRO A 10 5.82 10.67 7.87
C PRO A 10 5.79 9.51 8.85
N VAL A 11 6.85 9.39 9.62
CA VAL A 11 6.94 8.40 10.69
C VAL A 11 6.52 9.09 11.98
N PRO A 12 5.66 8.45 12.80
CA PRO A 12 5.29 9.03 14.09
C PRO A 12 6.53 9.36 14.92
N HIS A 13 6.50 10.50 15.59
CA HIS A 13 7.64 10.96 16.37
C HIS A 13 8.12 9.92 17.39
N SER A 14 7.19 9.27 18.06
CA SER A 14 7.53 8.23 19.04
C SER A 14 8.25 7.04 18.40
N ALA A 15 7.83 6.64 17.19
CA ALA A 15 8.47 5.56 16.47
C ALA A 15 9.89 5.94 16.04
N GLN A 16 10.08 7.19 15.60
CA GLN A 16 11.40 7.68 15.24
C GLN A 16 12.36 7.66 16.42
N LEU A 17 11.90 8.08 17.59
CA LEU A 17 12.72 8.07 18.79
C LEU A 17 13.15 6.66 19.16
N ASN A 18 12.24 5.69 19.06
CA ASN A 18 12.56 4.29 19.35
C ASN A 18 13.59 3.74 18.36
N LEU A 19 13.46 4.09 17.09
CA LEU A 19 14.39 3.66 16.06
C LEU A 19 15.78 4.27 16.25
N ASP A 20 15.85 5.52 16.69
CA ASP A 20 17.10 6.19 16.96
C ASP A 20 17.86 5.57 18.14
N PHE A 21 17.12 5.06 19.12
CA PHE A 21 17.73 4.43 20.29
C PHE A 21 18.26 3.03 20.03
N ASP A 22 17.73 2.36 19.01
CA ASP A 22 18.11 0.97 18.74
C ASP A 22 18.32 0.77 17.24
N GLY A 23 19.46 1.23 16.75
CA GLY A 23 19.85 1.04 15.36
C GLY A 23 20.01 -0.42 14.97
N ALA A 24 20.35 -1.30 15.94
CA ALA A 24 20.44 -2.73 15.66
C ALA A 24 19.08 -3.34 15.41
N ALA A 25 18.05 -2.93 16.16
CA ALA A 25 16.68 -3.37 15.93
C ALA A 25 16.16 -2.90 14.57
N LEU A 26 16.51 -1.69 14.14
CA LEU A 26 16.19 -1.19 12.82
C LEU A 26 16.78 -2.04 11.72
N ALA A 27 18.05 -2.40 11.86
CA ALA A 27 18.73 -3.24 10.88
C ALA A 27 18.08 -4.62 10.77
N ASP A 28 17.47 -5.10 11.86
CA ASP A 28 16.79 -6.39 11.89
C ASP A 28 15.30 -6.32 11.60
N THR A 29 14.77 -5.12 11.41
CA THR A 29 13.34 -4.93 11.15
C THR A 29 13.06 -4.99 9.66
N THR A 30 12.06 -5.78 9.30
CA THR A 30 11.53 -5.82 7.94
C THR A 30 10.34 -4.89 7.86
N PHE A 31 10.36 -4.00 6.89
CA PHE A 31 9.26 -3.09 6.61
C PHE A 31 8.56 -3.51 5.33
N CYS A 32 7.25 -3.39 5.31
CA CYS A 32 6.47 -3.56 4.09
C CYS A 32 5.84 -2.23 3.76
N VAL A 33 6.28 -1.66 2.67
CA VAL A 33 5.83 -0.34 2.22
C VAL A 33 4.73 -0.53 1.20
N VAL A 34 3.56 0.02 1.48
CA VAL A 34 2.35 -0.20 0.68
C VAL A 34 1.88 1.12 0.07
N ASP A 35 1.56 1.06 -1.21
CA ASP A 35 0.97 2.17 -1.96
C ASP A 35 -0.30 1.66 -2.63
N LEU A 36 -1.40 2.38 -2.45
CA LEU A 36 -2.70 2.00 -3.00
C LEU A 36 -3.19 3.05 -3.98
N GLU A 37 -3.81 2.59 -5.07
CA GLU A 37 -4.64 3.44 -5.91
C GLU A 37 -6.09 3.02 -5.71
N THR A 38 -7.00 3.99 -5.79
CA THR A 38 -8.42 3.75 -5.51
C THR A 38 -9.31 4.46 -6.54
N THR A 39 -10.60 4.17 -6.46
CA THR A 39 -11.59 4.90 -7.27
C THR A 39 -11.83 6.31 -6.75
N GLY A 40 -11.15 6.70 -5.67
CA GLY A 40 -11.32 8.00 -5.02
C GLY A 40 -12.39 7.95 -3.94
N GLY A 41 -12.61 9.10 -3.30
CA GLY A 41 -13.60 9.21 -2.24
C GLY A 41 -13.10 8.67 -0.91
N SER A 42 -14.04 8.36 -0.03
CA SER A 42 -13.76 7.86 1.31
C SER A 42 -13.56 6.34 1.28
N PRO A 43 -12.97 5.75 2.33
CA PRO A 43 -12.89 4.30 2.45
C PRO A 43 -14.24 3.59 2.44
N THR A 44 -15.32 4.31 2.76
CA THR A 44 -16.68 3.75 2.73
C THR A 44 -17.20 3.60 1.31
N ASP A 45 -16.92 4.59 0.45
CA ASP A 45 -17.46 4.65 -0.90
C ASP A 45 -16.45 4.24 -1.97
N GLY A 46 -15.17 4.47 -1.71
CA GLY A 46 -14.11 4.13 -2.64
C GLY A 46 -13.68 2.68 -2.55
N ARG A 47 -13.05 2.21 -3.62
CA ARG A 47 -12.53 0.85 -3.70
C ARG A 47 -11.12 0.88 -4.24
N ILE A 48 -10.33 -0.11 -3.86
CA ILE A 48 -8.95 -0.26 -4.33
C ILE A 48 -8.95 -0.66 -5.80
N THR A 49 -8.05 -0.07 -6.57
CA THR A 49 -7.84 -0.41 -7.99
C THR A 49 -6.45 -1.00 -8.25
N GLU A 50 -5.48 -0.69 -7.39
CA GLU A 50 -4.14 -1.25 -7.50
C GLU A 50 -3.49 -1.30 -6.12
N ILE A 51 -2.72 -2.34 -5.87
CA ILE A 51 -1.89 -2.50 -4.68
C ILE A 51 -0.44 -2.65 -5.15
N GLY A 52 0.44 -1.84 -4.58
CA GLY A 52 1.87 -2.03 -4.72
C GLY A 52 2.49 -2.16 -3.33
N ALA A 53 3.43 -3.06 -3.17
CA ALA A 53 4.11 -3.24 -1.91
C ALA A 53 5.56 -3.68 -2.12
N VAL A 54 6.43 -3.22 -1.24
CA VAL A 54 7.85 -3.57 -1.28
C VAL A 54 8.28 -3.93 0.13
N LYS A 55 8.94 -5.06 0.29
CA LYS A 55 9.56 -5.43 1.55
C LYS A 55 11.01 -4.97 1.54
N VAL A 56 11.42 -4.29 2.61
CA VAL A 56 12.80 -3.83 2.76
C VAL A 56 13.32 -4.17 4.14
N ARG A 57 14.60 -4.50 4.19
CA ARG A 57 15.31 -4.78 5.45
C ARG A 57 16.75 -4.33 5.29
N ALA A 58 17.25 -3.55 6.24
CA ALA A 58 18.62 -3.05 6.23
C ALA A 58 18.99 -2.38 4.90
N GLY A 59 18.04 -1.66 4.29
CA GLY A 59 18.25 -0.97 3.03
C GLY A 59 18.16 -1.83 1.79
N GLU A 60 17.88 -3.12 1.92
CA GLU A 60 17.76 -4.04 0.79
C GLU A 60 16.30 -4.38 0.51
N VAL A 61 15.96 -4.47 -0.78
CA VAL A 61 14.64 -4.91 -1.21
C VAL A 61 14.62 -6.44 -1.16
N LEU A 62 13.74 -6.99 -0.32
CA LEU A 62 13.56 -8.44 -0.17
C LEU A 62 12.55 -9.01 -1.15
N GLY A 63 11.60 -8.21 -1.60
CA GLY A 63 10.58 -8.66 -2.53
C GLY A 63 9.62 -7.54 -2.87
N GLU A 64 8.84 -7.77 -3.91
CA GLU A 64 7.83 -6.82 -4.38
C GLU A 64 6.54 -7.56 -4.66
N PHE A 65 5.43 -6.89 -4.40
CA PHE A 65 4.10 -7.40 -4.70
C PHE A 65 3.33 -6.30 -5.42
N ARG A 66 2.67 -6.66 -6.51
CA ARG A 66 1.88 -5.69 -7.25
C ARG A 66 0.72 -6.40 -7.93
N THR A 67 -0.47 -5.84 -7.78
CA THR A 67 -1.65 -6.35 -8.47
C THR A 67 -2.65 -5.23 -8.72
N PHE A 68 -3.30 -5.27 -9.88
CA PHE A 68 -4.54 -4.53 -10.06
C PHE A 68 -5.61 -5.21 -9.22
N VAL A 69 -6.65 -4.46 -8.90
CA VAL A 69 -7.79 -4.95 -8.13
C VAL A 69 -9.05 -4.52 -8.85
N ASP A 70 -9.97 -5.45 -9.05
CA ASP A 70 -11.28 -5.11 -9.60
C ASP A 70 -12.09 -4.42 -8.50
N PRO A 71 -12.39 -3.11 -8.65
CA PRO A 71 -13.10 -2.38 -7.62
C PRO A 71 -14.60 -2.70 -7.58
N GLU A 72 -15.09 -3.48 -8.55
CA GLU A 72 -16.50 -3.86 -8.65
C GLU A 72 -17.44 -2.65 -8.75
N GLN A 73 -16.91 -1.53 -9.24
CA GLN A 73 -17.66 -0.30 -9.49
C GLN A 73 -16.92 0.51 -10.56
N PRO A 74 -17.60 1.44 -11.23
CA PRO A 74 -16.95 2.27 -12.24
C PRO A 74 -15.84 3.12 -11.63
N ILE A 75 -14.80 3.35 -12.41
CA ILE A 75 -13.73 4.27 -12.03
C ILE A 75 -14.09 5.64 -12.63
N PRO A 76 -14.22 6.69 -11.79
CA PRO A 76 -14.51 8.03 -12.31
C PRO A 76 -13.46 8.47 -13.33
N ALA A 77 -13.89 9.18 -14.37
CA ALA A 77 -12.98 9.58 -15.44
C ALA A 77 -11.79 10.39 -14.91
N PHE A 78 -12.00 11.27 -13.94
CA PHE A 78 -10.91 12.08 -13.40
C PHE A 78 -9.89 11.22 -12.63
N ILE A 79 -10.33 10.13 -12.03
CA ILE A 79 -9.42 9.19 -11.36
C ILE A 79 -8.58 8.45 -12.40
N THR A 80 -9.18 8.03 -13.51
CA THR A 80 -8.43 7.42 -14.61
C THR A 80 -7.36 8.38 -15.15
N VAL A 81 -7.69 9.67 -15.25
CA VAL A 81 -6.71 10.68 -15.69
C VAL A 81 -5.55 10.77 -14.70
N LEU A 82 -5.83 10.75 -13.40
CA LEU A 82 -4.81 10.87 -12.36
C LEU A 82 -3.93 9.64 -12.23
N THR A 83 -4.52 8.46 -12.33
CA THR A 83 -3.81 7.20 -12.04
C THR A 83 -3.37 6.44 -13.28
N GLY A 84 -3.98 6.72 -14.42
CA GLY A 84 -3.76 5.94 -15.64
C GLY A 84 -4.49 4.60 -15.66
N ILE A 85 -5.27 4.30 -14.63
CA ILE A 85 -5.96 3.01 -14.50
C ILE A 85 -7.39 3.14 -15.05
N THR A 86 -7.72 2.25 -15.99
CA THR A 86 -9.04 2.21 -16.61
C THR A 86 -9.84 1.02 -16.09
N GLY A 87 -11.17 1.08 -16.25
CA GLY A 87 -12.02 -0.05 -15.90
C GLY A 87 -11.65 -1.33 -16.64
N ARG A 88 -11.20 -1.19 -17.88
CA ARG A 88 -10.77 -2.34 -18.68
C ARG A 88 -9.55 -3.04 -18.09
N MET A 89 -8.63 -2.26 -17.53
CA MET A 89 -7.40 -2.80 -16.94
C MET A 89 -7.67 -3.65 -15.70
N VAL A 90 -8.74 -3.38 -14.98
CA VAL A 90 -9.03 -4.03 -13.69
C VAL A 90 -10.14 -5.06 -13.76
N GLN A 91 -10.86 -5.16 -14.89
CA GLN A 91 -12.06 -6.02 -14.97
C GLN A 91 -11.77 -7.51 -14.73
N ASP A 92 -10.57 -7.96 -15.04
CA ASP A 92 -10.17 -9.37 -14.84
C ASP A 92 -9.23 -9.54 -13.65
N ALA A 93 -9.01 -8.48 -12.87
CA ALA A 93 -8.15 -8.53 -11.70
C ALA A 93 -8.90 -9.14 -10.51
N PRO A 94 -8.17 -9.60 -9.48
CA PRO A 94 -8.83 -10.06 -8.26
C PRO A 94 -9.54 -8.90 -7.57
N ARG A 95 -10.70 -9.18 -6.99
CA ARG A 95 -11.41 -8.19 -6.18
C ARG A 95 -10.75 -8.07 -4.81
N GLU A 96 -11.13 -7.04 -4.05
CA GLU A 96 -10.53 -6.77 -2.73
C GLU A 96 -10.53 -7.99 -1.81
N ALA A 97 -11.63 -8.73 -1.78
CA ALA A 97 -11.76 -9.89 -0.91
C ALA A 97 -10.69 -10.96 -1.17
N VAL A 98 -10.07 -10.93 -2.35
CA VAL A 98 -9.00 -11.85 -2.73
C VAL A 98 -7.64 -11.14 -2.65
N ALA A 99 -7.56 -9.93 -3.16
CA ALA A 99 -6.29 -9.20 -3.27
C ALA A 99 -5.72 -8.79 -1.91
N VAL A 100 -6.57 -8.36 -0.98
CA VAL A 100 -6.10 -7.92 0.35
C VAL A 100 -5.48 -9.08 1.14
N PRO A 101 -6.08 -10.27 1.21
CA PRO A 101 -5.39 -11.42 1.81
C PRO A 101 -4.05 -11.76 1.16
N MET A 102 -3.94 -11.61 -0.16
CA MET A 102 -2.66 -11.81 -0.85
C MET A 102 -1.61 -10.82 -0.38
N LEU A 103 -1.99 -9.55 -0.21
CA LEU A 103 -1.09 -8.55 0.33
C LEU A 103 -0.66 -8.89 1.76
N LEU A 104 -1.60 -9.31 2.60
CA LEU A 104 -1.31 -9.67 3.99
C LEU A 104 -0.36 -10.87 4.07
N ASP A 105 -0.54 -11.85 3.19
CA ASP A 105 0.38 -12.97 3.08
C ASP A 105 1.78 -12.51 2.70
N PHE A 106 1.89 -11.63 1.72
CA PHE A 106 3.17 -11.08 1.31
C PHE A 106 3.82 -10.31 2.46
N MET A 107 3.03 -9.51 3.17
CA MET A 107 3.51 -8.68 4.26
C MET A 107 4.08 -9.52 5.41
N GLY A 108 3.39 -10.60 5.78
CA GLY A 108 3.80 -11.43 6.91
C GLY A 108 3.93 -10.62 8.18
N ASP A 109 5.06 -10.75 8.86
CA ASP A 109 5.34 -10.04 10.12
C ASP A 109 5.99 -8.67 9.93
N ALA A 110 6.15 -8.22 8.69
CA ALA A 110 6.79 -6.94 8.41
C ALA A 110 5.98 -5.77 8.98
N VAL A 111 6.69 -4.72 9.36
CA VAL A 111 6.05 -3.49 9.85
C VAL A 111 5.42 -2.77 8.67
N PHE A 112 4.15 -2.44 8.79
CA PHE A 112 3.39 -1.74 7.76
C PHE A 112 3.80 -0.28 7.68
N VAL A 113 4.13 0.19 6.47
CA VAL A 113 4.43 1.59 6.18
C VAL A 113 3.63 1.99 4.93
N ALA A 114 2.94 3.10 4.97
CA ALA A 114 2.12 3.53 3.85
C ALA A 114 2.40 4.97 3.48
N HIS A 115 2.21 5.29 2.20
CA HIS A 115 2.37 6.64 1.68
C HIS A 115 1.43 7.64 2.36
N ASN A 116 0.19 7.24 2.56
CA ASN A 116 -0.79 7.98 3.35
C ASN A 116 -1.37 7.01 4.35
N ALA A 117 -0.71 6.87 5.50
CA ALA A 117 -1.00 5.82 6.46
C ALA A 117 -2.47 5.79 6.90
N SER A 118 -3.06 6.96 7.13
CA SER A 118 -4.46 7.04 7.54
C SER A 118 -5.41 6.56 6.46
N PHE A 119 -5.18 7.01 5.22
CA PHE A 119 -6.02 6.67 4.08
C PHE A 119 -5.89 5.18 3.74
N ASP A 120 -4.66 4.71 3.55
CA ASP A 120 -4.41 3.31 3.15
C ASP A 120 -4.85 2.33 4.22
N SER A 121 -4.57 2.61 5.48
CA SER A 121 -5.00 1.76 6.59
C SER A 121 -6.52 1.66 6.66
N ASN A 122 -7.22 2.76 6.44
CA ASN A 122 -8.67 2.77 6.48
C ASN A 122 -9.27 1.94 5.35
N PHE A 123 -8.68 1.98 4.14
CA PHE A 123 -9.11 1.13 3.05
C PHE A 123 -8.90 -0.35 3.35
N LEU A 124 -7.78 -0.68 3.94
CA LEU A 124 -7.47 -2.08 4.27
C LEU A 124 -8.36 -2.62 5.40
N LYS A 125 -8.83 -1.75 6.28
CA LYS A 125 -9.74 -2.13 7.35
C LYS A 125 -11.19 -2.24 6.89
N ALA A 126 -11.55 -1.45 5.89
CA ALA A 126 -12.89 -1.47 5.37
C ALA A 126 -13.15 -2.74 4.56
#